data_ea3266fa6ebb94524cd4bc370b1bc7a3
#
_entry.id   ea3266fa6ebb94524cd4bc370b1bc7a3
#
_cell.length_a   1.000
_cell.length_b   1.000
_cell.length_c   1.000
_cell.angle_alpha   90.00
_cell.angle_beta   90.00
_cell.angle_gamma   90.00
#
_symmetry.space_group_name_H-M   'P 1'
#
loop_
_entity.id
_entity.type
_entity.pdbx_description
1 polymer ?
#
loop_
_entity_poly.entity_id
_entity_poly.type
_entity_poly.pdbx_seq_one_letter_code
_entity_poly.pdbx_strand_id
1 'polypeptide(L)'
;MDARVIIAKIRHQQPLEDGELQWFANGLASGAVSDAQAGSFAMAVCLKGLGDAGRAALTQAMCDSGTRMKWDVAGPVLDKHSTGGVGDCVSLVLAPALAACGAFVPMISGRGLGHTGGTLDKMQAIPGLSVALSQSQAASVLAQVGCVIFSANAEIAPADRRLYAVRDVSATIDSIDLITASILSKKLAAGLDGLVLDVKLGSGAFMKQRTEAQALATALVETAVMAGCPTRALISNMDQPLVPSVGNALEVADVVAVLTGRVRGLIFELSAALGGEVLAGAGMVGSTSEGAERIAAAITSGAAAERFGRMVAAQGGPTRFVEQAARYLPKADVVVEVTAPGAGYVSVIDGEALGLAVVALEGGRQVETDVINPATGLSDVAPLGTWLARGDVLARVHAVCLDQAELVADRLRAAIRLSLDAPEPAPLICDRIVR
;
A
#
# COMPACT_ATOMS: atom_id res chain seq x y z
N MET A 1 12.46 -12.90 -32.48
CA MET A 1 12.72 -11.60 -31.82
C MET A 1 13.98 -11.73 -30.97
N ASP A 2 14.65 -10.61 -30.65
CA ASP A 2 15.91 -10.60 -29.87
C ASP A 2 15.86 -9.47 -28.87
N ALA A 3 16.14 -9.75 -27.61
CA ALA A 3 16.14 -8.76 -26.52
C ALA A 3 17.07 -7.57 -26.79
N ARG A 4 18.23 -7.82 -27.45
CA ARG A 4 19.20 -6.77 -27.82
C ARG A 4 18.61 -5.76 -28.80
N VAL A 5 17.75 -6.20 -29.71
CA VAL A 5 17.08 -5.34 -30.70
C VAL A 5 16.06 -4.45 -29.99
N ILE A 6 15.24 -5.03 -29.11
CA ILE A 6 14.23 -4.29 -28.34
C ILE A 6 14.90 -3.22 -27.46
N ILE A 7 15.95 -3.59 -26.73
CA ILE A 7 16.73 -2.66 -25.88
C ILE A 7 17.34 -1.55 -26.74
N ALA A 8 17.89 -1.87 -27.92
CA ALA A 8 18.47 -0.88 -28.83
C ALA A 8 17.40 0.09 -29.37
N LYS A 9 16.21 -0.40 -29.73
CA LYS A 9 15.08 0.45 -30.15
C LYS A 9 14.71 1.46 -29.06
N ILE A 10 14.53 1.02 -27.81
CA ILE A 10 14.21 1.92 -26.68
C ILE A 10 15.32 2.94 -26.49
N ARG A 11 16.58 2.51 -26.43
CA ARG A 11 17.75 3.38 -26.26
C ARG A 11 17.82 4.48 -27.32
N HIS A 12 17.45 4.16 -28.57
CA HIS A 12 17.47 5.09 -29.70
C HIS A 12 16.12 5.77 -29.95
N GLN A 13 15.12 5.58 -29.04
CA GLN A 13 13.77 6.12 -29.19
C GLN A 13 13.11 5.74 -30.53
N GLN A 14 13.40 4.53 -31.03
CA GLN A 14 12.76 3.96 -32.19
C GLN A 14 11.44 3.28 -31.80
N PRO A 15 10.42 3.28 -32.66
CA PRO A 15 9.15 2.64 -32.37
C PRO A 15 9.33 1.13 -32.17
N LEU A 16 8.64 0.63 -31.17
CA LEU A 16 8.51 -0.81 -30.94
C LEU A 16 7.42 -1.37 -31.86
N GLU A 17 7.63 -2.57 -32.37
CA GLU A 17 6.64 -3.27 -33.16
C GLU A 17 5.67 -4.06 -32.26
N ASP A 18 4.51 -4.37 -32.81
CA ASP A 18 3.51 -5.20 -32.12
C ASP A 18 4.09 -6.54 -31.70
N GLY A 19 3.87 -6.90 -30.43
CA GLY A 19 4.33 -8.15 -29.86
C GLY A 19 5.78 -8.16 -29.34
N GLU A 20 6.59 -7.12 -29.56
CA GLU A 20 7.98 -7.08 -29.03
C GLU A 20 8.00 -7.08 -27.51
N LEU A 21 7.17 -6.26 -26.86
CA LEU A 21 7.06 -6.21 -25.39
C LEU A 21 6.43 -7.49 -24.83
N GLN A 22 5.47 -8.10 -25.53
CA GLN A 22 4.91 -9.40 -25.14
C GLN A 22 5.97 -10.50 -25.19
N TRP A 23 6.78 -10.53 -26.26
CA TRP A 23 7.89 -11.48 -26.37
C TRP A 23 8.92 -11.28 -25.26
N PHE A 24 9.23 -10.02 -24.94
CA PHE A 24 10.20 -9.68 -23.89
C PHE A 24 9.68 -10.11 -22.51
N ALA A 25 8.40 -9.83 -22.19
CA ALA A 25 7.76 -10.24 -20.93
C ALA A 25 7.70 -11.77 -20.79
N ASN A 26 7.36 -12.50 -21.86
CA ASN A 26 7.39 -13.96 -21.87
C ASN A 26 8.82 -14.50 -21.67
N GLY A 27 9.81 -13.81 -22.24
CA GLY A 27 11.24 -14.12 -22.05
C GLY A 27 11.70 -13.89 -20.60
N LEU A 28 11.20 -12.85 -19.94
CA LEU A 28 11.42 -12.62 -18.51
C LEU A 28 10.81 -13.74 -17.67
N ALA A 29 9.56 -14.07 -17.90
CA ALA A 29 8.84 -15.11 -17.15
C ALA A 29 9.48 -16.50 -17.29
N SER A 30 9.91 -16.86 -18.51
CA SER A 30 10.53 -18.17 -18.80
C SER A 30 12.03 -18.26 -18.48
N GLY A 31 12.69 -17.12 -18.24
CA GLY A 31 14.14 -17.07 -18.06
C GLY A 31 14.95 -17.00 -19.35
N ALA A 32 14.33 -16.91 -20.52
CA ALA A 32 15.00 -16.76 -21.81
C ALA A 32 15.67 -15.38 -21.98
N VAL A 33 15.12 -14.34 -21.36
CA VAL A 33 15.76 -13.03 -21.19
C VAL A 33 16.62 -13.08 -19.94
N SER A 34 17.91 -12.81 -20.03
CA SER A 34 18.84 -12.81 -18.89
C SER A 34 18.64 -11.59 -17.98
N ASP A 35 19.12 -11.64 -16.73
CA ASP A 35 19.05 -10.52 -15.81
C ASP A 35 19.86 -9.31 -16.31
N ALA A 36 20.98 -9.53 -17.00
CA ALA A 36 21.74 -8.47 -17.67
C ALA A 36 20.91 -7.75 -18.75
N GLN A 37 20.13 -8.51 -19.53
CA GLN A 37 19.22 -7.92 -20.52
C GLN A 37 18.04 -7.22 -19.87
N ALA A 38 17.48 -7.78 -18.80
CA ALA A 38 16.41 -7.16 -18.01
C ALA A 38 16.86 -5.83 -17.37
N GLY A 39 18.07 -5.78 -16.81
CA GLY A 39 18.66 -4.56 -16.26
C GLY A 39 18.95 -3.50 -17.34
N SER A 40 19.48 -3.94 -18.50
CA SER A 40 19.69 -3.04 -19.64
C SER A 40 18.37 -2.47 -20.19
N PHE A 41 17.31 -3.28 -20.24
CA PHE A 41 15.96 -2.86 -20.60
C PHE A 41 15.43 -1.83 -19.60
N ALA A 42 15.50 -2.16 -18.30
CA ALA A 42 15.02 -1.27 -17.24
C ALA A 42 15.75 0.08 -17.28
N MET A 43 17.07 0.09 -17.44
CA MET A 43 17.85 1.33 -17.55
C MET A 43 17.51 2.12 -18.82
N ALA A 44 17.31 1.45 -19.96
CA ALA A 44 16.90 2.12 -21.19
C ALA A 44 15.52 2.79 -21.02
N VAL A 45 14.58 2.12 -20.36
CA VAL A 45 13.25 2.69 -20.04
C VAL A 45 13.37 3.85 -19.05
N CYS A 46 14.18 3.74 -18.00
CA CYS A 46 14.40 4.84 -17.05
C CYS A 46 14.91 6.11 -17.75
N LEU A 47 15.84 5.96 -18.70
CA LEU A 47 16.48 7.10 -19.36
C LEU A 47 15.68 7.68 -20.53
N LYS A 48 14.83 6.89 -21.18
CA LYS A 48 14.19 7.26 -22.45
C LYS A 48 12.66 7.24 -22.39
N GLY A 49 12.08 6.53 -21.40
CA GLY A 49 10.66 6.25 -21.34
C GLY A 49 10.18 5.25 -22.38
N LEU A 50 8.92 4.85 -22.24
CA LEU A 50 8.20 4.03 -23.23
C LEU A 50 7.07 4.83 -23.91
N GLY A 51 6.66 5.95 -23.32
CA GLY A 51 5.45 6.67 -23.68
C GLY A 51 4.19 5.89 -23.33
N ASP A 52 3.03 6.51 -23.51
CA ASP A 52 1.75 5.97 -23.04
C ASP A 52 1.40 4.62 -23.68
N ALA A 53 1.56 4.50 -24.97
CA ALA A 53 1.29 3.25 -25.71
C ALA A 53 2.26 2.12 -25.29
N GLY A 54 3.56 2.43 -25.17
CA GLY A 54 4.56 1.44 -24.75
C GLY A 54 4.37 1.02 -23.29
N ARG A 55 4.02 1.94 -22.41
CA ARG A 55 3.69 1.65 -21.00
C ARG A 55 2.47 0.73 -20.89
N ALA A 56 1.40 1.01 -21.64
CA ALA A 56 0.22 0.17 -21.69
C ALA A 56 0.53 -1.23 -22.25
N ALA A 57 1.29 -1.30 -23.33
CA ALA A 57 1.71 -2.56 -23.94
C ALA A 57 2.58 -3.40 -23.00
N LEU A 58 3.54 -2.79 -22.29
CA LEU A 58 4.36 -3.49 -21.28
C LEU A 58 3.49 -4.00 -20.12
N THR A 59 2.58 -3.16 -19.61
CA THR A 59 1.65 -3.54 -18.54
C THR A 59 0.83 -4.76 -18.92
N GLN A 60 0.26 -4.73 -20.12
CA GLN A 60 -0.54 -5.84 -20.65
C GLN A 60 0.30 -7.10 -20.85
N ALA A 61 1.51 -6.96 -21.42
CA ALA A 61 2.44 -8.06 -21.63
C ALA A 61 2.87 -8.72 -20.31
N MET A 62 3.14 -7.93 -19.28
CA MET A 62 3.50 -8.44 -17.96
C MET A 62 2.31 -9.13 -17.28
N CYS A 63 1.10 -8.59 -17.42
CA CYS A 63 -0.13 -9.22 -16.94
C CYS A 63 -0.34 -10.58 -17.63
N ASP A 64 -0.21 -10.63 -18.95
CA ASP A 64 -0.46 -11.84 -19.76
C ASP A 64 0.69 -12.86 -19.71
N SER A 65 1.81 -12.52 -19.08
CA SER A 65 2.89 -13.47 -18.81
C SER A 65 2.52 -14.55 -17.79
N GLY A 66 1.42 -14.35 -17.07
CA GLY A 66 0.92 -15.25 -16.04
C GLY A 66 -0.57 -15.54 -16.16
N THR A 67 -1.16 -15.97 -15.06
CA THR A 67 -2.59 -16.31 -14.99
C THR A 67 -3.42 -15.08 -14.58
N ARG A 68 -4.51 -14.82 -15.31
CA ARG A 68 -5.54 -13.89 -14.88
C ARG A 68 -6.57 -14.62 -14.03
N MET A 69 -6.86 -14.05 -12.87
CA MET A 69 -7.86 -14.60 -11.97
C MET A 69 -9.28 -14.35 -12.51
N LYS A 70 -10.15 -15.29 -12.24
CA LYS A 70 -11.59 -15.17 -12.49
C LYS A 70 -12.32 -15.55 -11.21
N TRP A 71 -13.33 -14.78 -10.87
CA TRP A 71 -14.08 -14.93 -9.64
C TRP A 71 -15.53 -15.28 -9.98
N ASP A 72 -16.04 -16.36 -9.40
CA ASP A 72 -17.46 -16.71 -9.47
C ASP A 72 -18.19 -16.07 -8.29
N VAL A 73 -18.57 -14.82 -8.46
CA VAL A 73 -19.21 -14.01 -7.41
C VAL A 73 -20.37 -13.19 -8.00
N ALA A 74 -21.36 -12.88 -7.17
CA ALA A 74 -22.61 -12.26 -7.61
C ALA A 74 -22.57 -10.71 -7.68
N GLY A 75 -21.41 -10.09 -7.55
CA GLY A 75 -21.29 -8.63 -7.54
C GLY A 75 -19.96 -8.14 -8.11
N PRO A 76 -19.79 -6.81 -8.20
CA PRO A 76 -18.59 -6.24 -8.79
C PRO A 76 -17.33 -6.55 -7.97
N VAL A 77 -16.26 -6.84 -8.68
CA VAL A 77 -14.93 -7.13 -8.15
C VAL A 77 -14.11 -5.84 -8.12
N LEU A 78 -13.89 -5.30 -6.94
CA LEU A 78 -13.24 -4.01 -6.76
C LEU A 78 -11.95 -4.15 -5.95
N ASP A 79 -11.00 -3.24 -6.18
CA ASP A 79 -9.77 -3.24 -5.40
C ASP A 79 -9.24 -1.82 -5.18
N LYS A 80 -8.28 -1.72 -4.28
CA LYS A 80 -7.50 -0.50 -3.99
C LYS A 80 -6.01 -0.82 -4.04
N HIS A 81 -5.24 0.11 -4.57
CA HIS A 81 -3.79 0.06 -4.43
C HIS A 81 -3.24 1.35 -3.85
N SER A 82 -2.24 1.25 -2.99
CA SER A 82 -1.46 2.39 -2.48
C SER A 82 -0.05 2.34 -3.03
N THR A 83 0.53 3.51 -3.31
CA THR A 83 1.96 3.61 -3.63
C THR A 83 2.85 3.40 -2.40
N GLY A 84 2.24 3.27 -1.21
CA GLY A 84 2.92 3.02 0.05
C GLY A 84 3.25 4.29 0.83
N GLY A 85 3.17 4.19 2.14
CA GLY A 85 3.47 5.26 3.07
C GLY A 85 3.67 4.72 4.49
N VAL A 86 4.11 5.58 5.38
CA VAL A 86 4.37 5.27 6.78
C VAL A 86 3.07 5.37 7.59
N GLY A 87 2.70 4.31 8.31
CA GLY A 87 1.42 4.26 9.03
C GLY A 87 0.20 4.18 8.09
N ASP A 88 0.37 3.65 6.86
CA ASP A 88 -0.71 3.41 5.90
C ASP A 88 -1.27 1.99 6.07
N CYS A 89 -2.39 1.89 6.77
CA CYS A 89 -3.15 0.65 6.92
C CYS A 89 -4.57 0.73 6.33
N VAL A 90 -4.82 1.66 5.38
CA VAL A 90 -6.11 1.86 4.69
C VAL A 90 -6.66 0.57 4.10
N SER A 91 -5.83 -0.30 3.55
CA SER A 91 -6.25 -1.58 2.96
C SER A 91 -7.04 -2.46 3.92
N LEU A 92 -6.64 -2.48 5.21
CA LEU A 92 -7.28 -3.28 6.25
C LEU A 92 -8.65 -2.70 6.69
N VAL A 93 -8.87 -1.41 6.48
CA VAL A 93 -10.15 -0.74 6.76
C VAL A 93 -11.06 -0.79 5.53
N LEU A 94 -10.52 -0.48 4.35
CA LEU A 94 -11.30 -0.29 3.15
C LEU A 94 -11.80 -1.62 2.53
N ALA A 95 -10.97 -2.68 2.51
CA ALA A 95 -11.38 -3.95 1.92
C ALA A 95 -12.65 -4.54 2.59
N PRO A 96 -12.72 -4.66 3.93
CA PRO A 96 -13.94 -5.12 4.59
C PRO A 96 -15.10 -4.12 4.51
N ALA A 97 -14.83 -2.81 4.42
CA ALA A 97 -15.89 -1.81 4.25
C ALA A 97 -16.54 -1.88 2.86
N LEU A 98 -15.75 -2.08 1.79
CA LEU A 98 -16.26 -2.34 0.44
C LEU A 98 -17.09 -3.63 0.39
N ALA A 99 -16.61 -4.70 1.04
CA ALA A 99 -17.35 -5.96 1.13
C ALA A 99 -18.68 -5.79 1.89
N ALA A 100 -18.73 -4.96 2.93
CA ALA A 100 -19.97 -4.62 3.63
C ALA A 100 -20.92 -3.80 2.76
N CYS A 101 -20.40 -3.06 1.76
CA CYS A 101 -21.20 -2.35 0.76
C CYS A 101 -21.66 -3.22 -0.42
N GLY A 102 -21.32 -4.50 -0.45
CA GLY A 102 -21.76 -5.44 -1.48
C GLY A 102 -20.78 -5.66 -2.63
N ALA A 103 -19.58 -5.11 -2.57
CA ALA A 103 -18.50 -5.43 -3.50
C ALA A 103 -17.76 -6.72 -3.08
N PHE A 104 -17.01 -7.31 -4.03
CA PHE A 104 -16.07 -8.38 -3.77
C PHE A 104 -14.63 -7.85 -3.93
N VAL A 105 -13.78 -8.08 -2.93
CA VAL A 105 -12.44 -7.44 -2.86
C VAL A 105 -11.34 -8.49 -2.73
N PRO A 106 -10.82 -9.02 -3.87
CA PRO A 106 -9.66 -9.94 -3.88
C PRO A 106 -8.36 -9.14 -3.87
N MET A 107 -7.99 -8.58 -2.72
CA MET A 107 -6.87 -7.65 -2.61
C MET A 107 -5.52 -8.36 -2.61
N ILE A 108 -4.85 -8.39 -3.76
CA ILE A 108 -3.44 -8.80 -3.85
C ILE A 108 -2.57 -7.67 -3.31
N SER A 109 -1.78 -7.99 -2.28
CA SER A 109 -0.96 -7.01 -1.57
C SER A 109 0.51 -7.44 -1.49
N GLY A 110 1.36 -6.49 -1.08
CA GLY A 110 2.80 -6.68 -0.92
C GLY A 110 3.28 -6.59 0.53
N ARG A 111 4.54 -6.96 0.70
CA ARG A 111 5.33 -6.72 1.92
C ARG A 111 5.94 -5.33 1.89
N GLY A 112 6.28 -4.80 3.07
CA GLY A 112 7.03 -3.56 3.19
C GLY A 112 8.50 -3.74 2.86
N LEU A 113 9.11 -2.68 2.35
CA LEU A 113 10.55 -2.57 2.12
C LEU A 113 10.98 -1.12 2.32
N GLY A 114 12.19 -0.92 2.82
CA GLY A 114 12.70 0.40 3.16
C GLY A 114 11.89 1.02 4.30
N HIS A 115 11.51 2.28 4.16
CA HIS A 115 10.79 3.02 5.20
C HIS A 115 9.28 2.75 5.26
N THR A 116 8.70 2.02 4.31
CA THR A 116 7.24 1.79 4.25
C THR A 116 6.85 0.44 4.84
N GLY A 117 5.73 0.40 5.58
CA GLY A 117 5.13 -0.82 6.09
C GLY A 117 4.27 -1.56 5.06
N GLY A 118 4.35 -2.90 5.00
CA GLY A 118 3.57 -3.71 4.08
C GLY A 118 2.22 -4.15 4.65
N THR A 119 1.19 -4.19 3.80
CA THR A 119 -0.13 -4.71 4.19
C THR A 119 -0.05 -6.16 4.66
N LEU A 120 0.76 -7.00 3.98
CA LEU A 120 0.91 -8.40 4.36
C LEU A 120 1.61 -8.58 5.71
N ASP A 121 2.55 -7.71 6.03
CA ASP A 121 3.28 -7.76 7.31
C ASP A 121 2.34 -7.44 8.48
N LYS A 122 1.45 -6.46 8.29
CA LYS A 122 0.39 -6.13 9.24
C LYS A 122 -0.58 -7.30 9.42
N MET A 123 -1.04 -7.93 8.32
CA MET A 123 -1.89 -9.11 8.39
C MET A 123 -1.21 -10.27 9.13
N GLN A 124 0.07 -10.52 8.88
CA GLN A 124 0.84 -11.57 9.52
C GLN A 124 1.18 -11.30 11.00
N ALA A 125 0.99 -10.07 11.49
CA ALA A 125 1.02 -9.79 12.93
C ALA A 125 -0.15 -10.43 13.68
N ILE A 126 -1.21 -10.85 12.98
CA ILE A 126 -2.36 -11.57 13.54
C ILE A 126 -1.99 -13.06 13.66
N PRO A 127 -1.94 -13.64 14.86
CA PRO A 127 -1.50 -15.03 15.05
C PRO A 127 -2.33 -16.03 14.24
N GLY A 128 -1.64 -16.95 13.56
CA GLY A 128 -2.27 -18.03 12.78
C GLY A 128 -2.81 -17.60 11.40
N LEU A 129 -2.87 -16.30 11.11
CA LEU A 129 -3.36 -15.81 9.82
C LEU A 129 -2.36 -16.11 8.71
N SER A 130 -2.84 -16.73 7.62
CA SER A 130 -2.07 -16.96 6.41
C SER A 130 -2.42 -15.94 5.32
N VAL A 131 -1.40 -15.33 4.74
CA VAL A 131 -1.52 -14.49 3.53
C VAL A 131 -1.10 -15.25 2.26
N ALA A 132 -0.45 -16.40 2.39
CA ALA A 132 -0.06 -17.26 1.29
C ALA A 132 -1.19 -18.25 0.97
N LEU A 133 -2.12 -17.80 0.14
CA LEU A 133 -3.29 -18.59 -0.27
C LEU A 133 -3.15 -19.06 -1.70
N SER A 134 -3.60 -20.29 -1.98
CA SER A 134 -3.85 -20.72 -3.35
C SER A 134 -5.04 -19.95 -3.95
N GLN A 135 -5.17 -19.94 -5.27
CA GLN A 135 -6.30 -19.30 -5.93
C GLN A 135 -7.65 -19.85 -5.45
N SER A 136 -7.76 -21.16 -5.25
CA SER A 136 -8.99 -21.81 -4.75
C SER A 136 -9.31 -21.41 -3.31
N GLN A 137 -8.30 -21.30 -2.44
CA GLN A 137 -8.49 -20.80 -1.08
C GLN A 137 -8.95 -19.35 -1.06
N ALA A 138 -8.27 -18.48 -1.84
CA ALA A 138 -8.67 -17.08 -1.97
C ALA A 138 -10.10 -16.93 -2.50
N ALA A 139 -10.48 -17.72 -3.51
CA ALA A 139 -11.84 -17.73 -4.05
C ALA A 139 -12.88 -18.19 -3.01
N SER A 140 -12.56 -19.21 -2.22
CA SER A 140 -13.44 -19.67 -1.14
C SER A 140 -13.67 -18.59 -0.07
N VAL A 141 -12.60 -17.92 0.37
CA VAL A 141 -12.69 -16.82 1.35
C VAL A 141 -13.49 -15.66 0.75
N LEU A 142 -13.20 -15.28 -0.50
CA LEU A 142 -13.89 -14.19 -1.19
C LEU A 142 -15.40 -14.45 -1.29
N ALA A 143 -15.81 -15.65 -1.71
CA ALA A 143 -17.21 -16.03 -1.83
C ALA A 143 -17.95 -16.01 -0.46
N GLN A 144 -17.28 -16.43 0.61
CA GLN A 144 -17.88 -16.52 1.94
C GLN A 144 -17.94 -15.17 2.67
N VAL A 145 -16.93 -14.32 2.48
CA VAL A 145 -16.72 -13.11 3.27
C VAL A 145 -16.97 -11.82 2.47
N GLY A 146 -16.70 -11.85 1.16
CA GLY A 146 -16.73 -10.68 0.28
C GLY A 146 -15.38 -9.98 0.15
N CYS A 147 -14.39 -10.27 1.02
CA CYS A 147 -13.03 -9.75 0.89
C CYS A 147 -11.98 -10.77 1.32
N VAL A 148 -10.80 -10.66 0.73
CA VAL A 148 -9.61 -11.43 1.07
C VAL A 148 -8.36 -10.60 0.77
N ILE A 149 -7.38 -10.59 1.68
CA ILE A 149 -6.09 -9.91 1.48
C ILE A 149 -5.01 -10.98 1.47
N PHE A 150 -4.27 -11.12 0.37
CA PHE A 150 -3.31 -12.21 0.19
C PHE A 150 -2.14 -11.80 -0.70
N SER A 151 -1.06 -12.60 -0.68
CA SER A 151 0.12 -12.38 -1.49
C SER A 151 -0.07 -12.85 -2.94
N ALA A 152 0.56 -12.17 -3.90
CA ALA A 152 0.70 -12.73 -5.24
C ALA A 152 1.46 -14.08 -5.17
N ASN A 153 0.96 -15.08 -5.87
CA ASN A 153 1.68 -16.33 -6.09
C ASN A 153 2.61 -16.22 -7.31
N ALA A 154 3.38 -17.28 -7.59
CA ALA A 154 4.35 -17.30 -8.69
C ALA A 154 3.70 -17.22 -10.10
N GLU A 155 2.39 -17.47 -10.21
CA GLU A 155 1.65 -17.48 -11.48
C GLU A 155 1.09 -16.11 -11.83
N ILE A 156 1.07 -15.16 -10.87
CA ILE A 156 0.56 -13.80 -11.07
C ILE A 156 1.69 -12.92 -11.56
N ALA A 157 1.59 -12.42 -12.80
CA ALA A 157 2.55 -11.51 -13.43
C ALA A 157 4.03 -11.93 -13.20
N PRO A 158 4.46 -13.16 -13.56
CA PRO A 158 5.83 -13.65 -13.30
C PRO A 158 6.91 -12.80 -13.95
N ALA A 159 6.62 -12.16 -15.08
CA ALA A 159 7.53 -11.21 -15.73
C ALA A 159 7.81 -9.99 -14.83
N ASP A 160 6.78 -9.47 -14.14
CA ASP A 160 6.96 -8.37 -13.18
C ASP A 160 7.83 -8.79 -12.00
N ARG A 161 7.54 -9.94 -11.41
CA ARG A 161 8.32 -10.45 -10.27
C ARG A 161 9.81 -10.48 -10.58
N ARG A 162 10.17 -10.99 -11.76
CA ARG A 162 11.59 -11.06 -12.16
C ARG A 162 12.17 -9.70 -12.48
N LEU A 163 11.44 -8.89 -13.25
CA LEU A 163 11.90 -7.54 -13.59
C LEU A 163 12.07 -6.67 -12.35
N TYR A 164 11.16 -6.76 -11.38
CA TYR A 164 11.25 -6.01 -10.12
C TYR A 164 12.51 -6.37 -9.34
N ALA A 165 12.84 -7.67 -9.20
CA ALA A 165 14.05 -8.11 -8.52
C ALA A 165 15.34 -7.57 -9.20
N VAL A 166 15.36 -7.46 -10.54
CA VAL A 166 16.47 -6.85 -11.27
C VAL A 166 16.50 -5.33 -11.06
N ARG A 167 15.35 -4.67 -11.06
CA ARG A 167 15.24 -3.21 -10.84
C ARG A 167 15.75 -2.79 -9.47
N ASP A 168 15.47 -3.58 -8.46
CA ASP A 168 15.91 -3.33 -7.08
C ASP A 168 17.43 -3.21 -6.97
N VAL A 169 18.17 -4.11 -7.62
CA VAL A 169 19.63 -4.15 -7.59
C VAL A 169 20.31 -3.29 -8.68
N SER A 170 19.55 -2.73 -9.63
CA SER A 170 20.08 -1.93 -10.74
C SER A 170 19.75 -0.44 -10.66
N ALA A 171 19.21 0.03 -9.51
CA ALA A 171 18.81 1.43 -9.28
C ALA A 171 17.85 1.97 -10.37
N THR A 172 16.83 1.18 -10.73
CA THR A 172 15.83 1.54 -11.76
C THR A 172 14.40 1.47 -11.25
N ILE A 173 14.20 1.61 -9.93
CA ILE A 173 12.88 1.49 -9.30
C ILE A 173 12.01 2.74 -9.45
N ASP A 174 12.58 3.90 -9.75
CA ASP A 174 11.94 5.22 -9.78
C ASP A 174 11.29 5.62 -11.11
N SER A 175 11.40 4.77 -12.15
CA SER A 175 10.78 5.02 -13.45
C SER A 175 9.25 4.92 -13.38
N ILE A 176 8.53 6.00 -13.76
CA ILE A 176 7.06 6.04 -13.80
C ILE A 176 6.50 4.90 -14.68
N ASP A 177 7.07 4.66 -15.85
CA ASP A 177 6.61 3.61 -16.77
C ASP A 177 6.73 2.21 -16.14
N LEU A 178 7.87 1.94 -15.47
CA LEU A 178 8.11 0.65 -14.83
C LEU A 178 7.33 0.49 -13.52
N ILE A 179 7.13 1.56 -12.74
CA ILE A 179 6.26 1.56 -11.57
C ILE A 179 4.82 1.24 -11.99
N THR A 180 4.34 1.94 -13.01
CA THR A 180 2.97 1.76 -13.54
C THR A 180 2.76 0.33 -14.03
N ALA A 181 3.66 -0.19 -14.85
CA ALA A 181 3.57 -1.55 -15.36
C ALA A 181 3.61 -2.61 -14.22
N SER A 182 4.48 -2.40 -13.23
CA SER A 182 4.60 -3.30 -12.08
C SER A 182 3.33 -3.33 -11.22
N ILE A 183 2.75 -2.18 -10.91
CA ILE A 183 1.52 -2.10 -10.12
C ILE A 183 0.35 -2.71 -10.89
N LEU A 184 0.13 -2.24 -12.11
CA LEU A 184 -1.06 -2.58 -12.87
C LEU A 184 -1.05 -4.01 -13.41
N SER A 185 0.10 -4.59 -13.75
CA SER A 185 0.15 -6.00 -14.19
C SER A 185 -0.44 -6.95 -13.15
N LYS A 186 -0.17 -6.73 -11.86
CA LYS A 186 -0.76 -7.52 -10.76
C LYS A 186 -2.23 -7.21 -10.53
N LYS A 187 -2.61 -5.91 -10.60
CA LYS A 187 -4.01 -5.50 -10.39
C LYS A 187 -4.92 -5.96 -11.52
N LEU A 188 -4.48 -5.86 -12.77
CA LEU A 188 -5.24 -6.38 -13.91
C LEU A 188 -5.31 -7.91 -13.91
N ALA A 189 -4.23 -8.60 -13.48
CA ALA A 189 -4.26 -10.04 -13.31
C ALA A 189 -5.24 -10.50 -12.22
N ALA A 190 -5.60 -9.64 -11.26
CA ALA A 190 -6.60 -9.93 -10.24
C ALA A 190 -8.05 -9.97 -10.78
N GLY A 191 -8.32 -9.58 -12.04
CA GLY A 191 -9.65 -9.67 -12.67
C GLY A 191 -10.67 -8.71 -12.07
N LEU A 192 -10.35 -7.41 -12.09
CA LEU A 192 -11.11 -6.35 -11.45
C LEU A 192 -12.12 -5.69 -12.41
N ASP A 193 -13.30 -5.33 -11.89
CA ASP A 193 -14.29 -4.48 -12.54
C ASP A 193 -14.07 -2.99 -12.25
N GLY A 194 -13.27 -2.66 -11.23
CA GLY A 194 -12.92 -1.28 -10.88
C GLY A 194 -11.77 -1.21 -9.87
N LEU A 195 -10.99 -0.14 -9.99
CA LEU A 195 -9.81 0.10 -9.16
C LEU A 195 -9.76 1.55 -8.66
N VAL A 196 -9.40 1.74 -7.39
CA VAL A 196 -8.99 3.04 -6.88
C VAL A 196 -7.52 3.01 -6.48
N LEU A 197 -6.81 4.06 -6.87
CA LEU A 197 -5.40 4.25 -6.57
C LEU A 197 -5.25 5.34 -5.52
N ASP A 198 -4.41 5.07 -4.53
CA ASP A 198 -4.04 5.98 -3.46
C ASP A 198 -2.55 6.34 -3.64
N VAL A 199 -2.30 7.45 -4.34
CA VAL A 199 -0.95 7.93 -4.59
C VAL A 199 -0.53 8.82 -3.44
N LYS A 200 0.41 8.33 -2.64
CA LYS A 200 0.91 9.03 -1.45
C LYS A 200 1.89 10.13 -1.82
N LEU A 201 1.70 11.31 -1.20
CA LEU A 201 2.54 12.50 -1.36
C LEU A 201 2.96 13.02 0.01
N GLY A 202 4.24 13.22 0.25
CA GLY A 202 4.75 13.81 1.50
C GLY A 202 5.97 13.11 2.07
N SER A 203 6.38 13.51 3.27
CA SER A 203 7.60 13.04 3.92
C SER A 203 7.63 11.53 4.17
N GLY A 204 6.48 10.91 4.42
CA GLY A 204 6.34 9.46 4.65
C GLY A 204 6.04 8.65 3.38
N ALA A 205 6.01 9.26 2.20
CA ALA A 205 5.74 8.61 0.91
C ALA A 205 7.00 8.47 0.06
N PHE A 206 6.90 7.72 -1.04
CA PHE A 206 7.95 7.72 -2.09
C PHE A 206 7.92 9.01 -2.91
N MET A 207 6.73 9.51 -3.27
CA MET A 207 6.58 10.76 -4.00
C MET A 207 6.68 11.94 -3.03
N LYS A 208 7.72 12.76 -3.17
CA LYS A 208 7.97 13.95 -2.35
C LYS A 208 7.45 15.23 -3.02
N GLN A 209 7.28 15.21 -4.34
CA GLN A 209 6.87 16.36 -5.12
C GLN A 209 5.48 16.14 -5.73
N ARG A 210 4.64 17.19 -5.65
CA ARG A 210 3.26 17.13 -6.18
C ARG A 210 3.22 16.81 -7.67
N THR A 211 4.14 17.36 -8.44
CA THR A 211 4.24 17.14 -9.89
C THR A 211 4.54 15.69 -10.23
N GLU A 212 5.40 15.02 -9.46
CA GLU A 212 5.73 13.60 -9.63
C GLU A 212 4.52 12.72 -9.27
N ALA A 213 3.86 13.04 -8.16
CA ALA A 213 2.65 12.31 -7.73
C ALA A 213 1.52 12.43 -8.76
N GLN A 214 1.31 13.63 -9.35
CA GLN A 214 0.34 13.86 -10.41
C GLN A 214 0.71 13.09 -11.69
N ALA A 215 1.97 13.11 -12.09
CA ALA A 215 2.44 12.37 -13.26
C ALA A 215 2.24 10.86 -13.09
N LEU A 216 2.59 10.31 -11.92
CA LEU A 216 2.38 8.88 -11.61
C LEU A 216 0.88 8.53 -11.56
N ALA A 217 0.06 9.33 -10.88
CA ALA A 217 -1.38 9.09 -10.78
C ALA A 217 -2.05 9.11 -12.17
N THR A 218 -1.68 10.07 -13.01
CA THR A 218 -2.18 10.16 -14.39
C THR A 218 -1.76 8.94 -15.21
N ALA A 219 -0.47 8.57 -15.17
CA ALA A 219 0.05 7.42 -15.87
C ALA A 219 -0.66 6.11 -15.46
N LEU A 220 -0.88 5.92 -14.17
CA LEU A 220 -1.58 4.76 -13.63
C LEU A 220 -3.05 4.71 -14.10
N VAL A 221 -3.79 5.82 -13.98
CA VAL A 221 -5.21 5.87 -14.37
C VAL A 221 -5.37 5.64 -15.87
N GLU A 222 -4.62 6.37 -16.70
CA GLU A 222 -4.69 6.24 -18.16
C GLU A 222 -4.35 4.83 -18.63
N THR A 223 -3.27 4.24 -18.09
CA THR A 223 -2.85 2.89 -18.44
C THR A 223 -3.88 1.84 -18.03
N ALA A 224 -4.48 1.95 -16.85
CA ALA A 224 -5.50 1.01 -16.38
C ALA A 224 -6.79 1.13 -17.21
N VAL A 225 -7.24 2.35 -17.52
CA VAL A 225 -8.41 2.59 -18.37
C VAL A 225 -8.17 2.07 -19.79
N MET A 226 -7.00 2.31 -20.39
CA MET A 226 -6.62 1.73 -21.69
C MET A 226 -6.62 0.20 -21.67
N ALA A 227 -6.29 -0.42 -20.54
CA ALA A 227 -6.37 -1.88 -20.35
C ALA A 227 -7.80 -2.40 -20.04
N GLY A 228 -8.81 -1.53 -20.04
CA GLY A 228 -10.22 -1.88 -19.84
C GLY A 228 -10.64 -1.98 -18.37
N CYS A 229 -9.84 -1.48 -17.41
CA CYS A 229 -10.20 -1.43 -15.99
C CYS A 229 -10.56 0.01 -15.60
N PRO A 230 -11.84 0.32 -15.32
CA PRO A 230 -12.24 1.62 -14.81
C PRO A 230 -11.45 1.97 -13.54
N THR A 231 -10.70 3.06 -13.60
CA THR A 231 -9.76 3.40 -12.53
C THR A 231 -9.82 4.89 -12.22
N ARG A 232 -9.76 5.22 -10.93
CA ARG A 232 -9.65 6.57 -10.41
C ARG A 232 -8.48 6.64 -9.43
N ALA A 233 -7.92 7.84 -9.22
CA ALA A 233 -6.87 8.02 -8.24
C ALA A 233 -7.13 9.23 -7.34
N LEU A 234 -6.76 9.09 -6.06
CA LEU A 234 -6.59 10.19 -5.13
C LEU A 234 -5.10 10.37 -4.86
N ILE A 235 -4.64 11.62 -4.81
CA ILE A 235 -3.34 11.96 -4.26
C ILE A 235 -3.58 12.35 -2.81
N SER A 236 -3.03 11.57 -1.87
CA SER A 236 -3.26 11.76 -0.44
C SER A 236 -2.00 12.19 0.30
N ASN A 237 -2.17 13.07 1.28
CA ASN A 237 -1.09 13.60 2.11
C ASN A 237 -0.53 12.51 3.02
N MET A 238 0.80 12.43 3.09
CA MET A 238 1.58 11.50 3.90
C MET A 238 2.71 12.23 4.67
N ASP A 239 2.49 13.49 5.06
CA ASP A 239 3.40 14.24 5.93
C ASP A 239 3.28 13.86 7.40
N GLN A 240 2.35 12.98 7.71
CA GLN A 240 2.21 12.30 8.99
C GLN A 240 1.59 10.91 8.78
N PRO A 241 1.75 9.96 9.72
CA PRO A 241 1.05 8.69 9.69
C PRO A 241 -0.48 8.88 9.71
N LEU A 242 -1.22 7.98 9.05
CA LEU A 242 -2.70 8.04 9.02
C LEU A 242 -3.35 7.54 10.32
N VAL A 243 -2.60 6.84 11.13
CA VAL A 243 -2.93 6.38 12.49
C VAL A 243 -1.80 6.76 13.43
N PRO A 244 -2.02 6.85 14.75
CA PRO A 244 -0.98 7.26 15.69
C PRO A 244 0.15 6.23 15.87
N SER A 245 0.09 5.10 15.19
CA SER A 245 1.08 4.04 15.26
C SER A 245 1.84 3.85 13.94
N VAL A 246 3.07 3.37 14.06
CA VAL A 246 3.90 2.90 12.95
C VAL A 246 4.53 1.57 13.36
N GLY A 247 4.16 0.50 12.67
CA GLY A 247 4.58 -0.87 12.99
C GLY A 247 3.41 -1.84 12.92
N ASN A 248 3.70 -3.14 12.76
CA ASN A 248 2.73 -4.08 12.25
C ASN A 248 1.53 -4.33 13.20
N ALA A 249 1.79 -4.86 14.41
CA ALA A 249 0.73 -5.15 15.38
C ALA A 249 0.04 -3.88 15.92
N LEU A 250 0.81 -2.81 16.08
CA LEU A 250 0.31 -1.54 16.59
C LEU A 250 -0.70 -0.91 15.61
N GLU A 251 -0.36 -0.89 14.31
CA GLU A 251 -1.28 -0.42 13.27
C GLU A 251 -2.53 -1.30 13.15
N VAL A 252 -2.41 -2.63 13.34
CA VAL A 252 -3.58 -3.52 13.37
C VAL A 252 -4.49 -3.21 14.57
N ALA A 253 -3.92 -2.83 15.71
CA ALA A 253 -4.73 -2.40 16.87
C ALA A 253 -5.51 -1.12 16.56
N ASP A 254 -4.90 -0.15 15.87
CA ASP A 254 -5.58 1.06 15.41
C ASP A 254 -6.66 0.75 14.37
N VAL A 255 -6.40 -0.14 13.41
CA VAL A 255 -7.40 -0.61 12.45
C VAL A 255 -8.63 -1.17 13.16
N VAL A 256 -8.44 -2.01 14.17
CA VAL A 256 -9.57 -2.57 14.96
C VAL A 256 -10.30 -1.46 15.73
N ALA A 257 -9.59 -0.46 16.25
CA ALA A 257 -10.22 0.68 16.91
C ALA A 257 -11.11 1.51 15.95
N VAL A 258 -10.65 1.71 14.72
CA VAL A 258 -11.41 2.40 13.66
C VAL A 258 -12.61 1.56 13.21
N LEU A 259 -12.41 0.28 12.88
CA LEU A 259 -13.47 -0.61 12.42
C LEU A 259 -14.58 -0.83 13.46
N THR A 260 -14.26 -0.74 14.76
CA THR A 260 -15.21 -0.83 15.86
C THR A 260 -15.83 0.52 16.24
N GLY A 261 -15.55 1.58 15.48
CA GLY A 261 -16.11 2.93 15.69
C GLY A 261 -15.59 3.66 16.93
N ARG A 262 -14.56 3.12 17.60
CA ARG A 262 -13.96 3.74 18.80
C ARG A 262 -13.14 4.98 18.48
N VAL A 263 -12.54 5.01 17.29
CA VAL A 263 -11.69 6.11 16.83
C VAL A 263 -12.10 6.50 15.41
N ARG A 264 -12.12 7.81 15.17
CA ARG A 264 -12.22 8.40 13.84
C ARG A 264 -10.99 9.29 13.65
N GLY A 265 -10.43 9.29 12.44
CA GLY A 265 -9.24 10.09 12.12
C GLY A 265 -8.93 10.01 10.64
N LEU A 266 -7.74 10.41 10.26
CA LEU A 266 -7.32 10.52 8.84
C LEU A 266 -7.57 9.23 8.06
N ILE A 267 -7.32 8.07 8.65
CA ILE A 267 -7.55 6.78 7.99
C ILE A 267 -9.03 6.52 7.70
N PHE A 268 -9.94 6.91 8.60
CA PHE A 268 -11.38 6.80 8.38
C PHE A 268 -11.82 7.69 7.22
N GLU A 269 -11.40 8.95 7.23
CA GLU A 269 -11.72 9.93 6.17
C GLU A 269 -11.19 9.51 4.82
N LEU A 270 -9.92 9.08 4.76
CA LEU A 270 -9.30 8.62 3.52
C LEU A 270 -9.95 7.32 3.01
N SER A 271 -10.29 6.39 3.90
CA SER A 271 -11.00 5.16 3.50
C SER A 271 -12.37 5.46 2.93
N ALA A 272 -13.11 6.40 3.53
CA ALA A 272 -14.40 6.84 3.02
C ALA A 272 -14.27 7.48 1.63
N ALA A 273 -13.29 8.36 1.44
CA ALA A 273 -13.06 9.03 0.16
C ALA A 273 -12.64 8.04 -0.96
N LEU A 274 -11.67 7.16 -0.70
CA LEU A 274 -11.23 6.14 -1.66
C LEU A 274 -12.35 5.16 -2.02
N GLY A 275 -13.11 4.72 -1.00
CA GLY A 275 -14.27 3.86 -1.22
C GLY A 275 -15.37 4.56 -2.02
N GLY A 276 -15.59 5.85 -1.77
CA GLY A 276 -16.51 6.67 -2.57
C GLY A 276 -16.12 6.71 -4.05
N GLU A 277 -14.84 6.88 -4.34
CA GLU A 277 -14.33 6.89 -5.72
C GLU A 277 -14.56 5.57 -6.43
N VAL A 278 -14.22 4.44 -5.79
CA VAL A 278 -14.34 3.13 -6.45
C VAL A 278 -15.79 2.68 -6.58
N LEU A 279 -16.64 2.94 -5.58
CA LEU A 279 -18.07 2.61 -5.65
C LEU A 279 -18.77 3.42 -6.75
N ALA A 280 -18.47 4.72 -6.87
CA ALA A 280 -19.00 5.57 -7.93
C ALA A 280 -18.43 5.19 -9.31
N GLY A 281 -17.14 4.85 -9.39
CA GLY A 281 -16.50 4.38 -10.62
C GLY A 281 -17.08 3.06 -11.13
N ALA A 282 -17.52 2.18 -10.23
CA ALA A 282 -18.18 0.91 -10.54
C ALA A 282 -19.69 1.03 -10.74
N GLY A 283 -20.28 2.24 -10.66
CA GLY A 283 -21.71 2.45 -10.82
C GLY A 283 -22.59 1.90 -9.69
N MET A 284 -22.01 1.58 -8.53
CA MET A 284 -22.74 1.08 -7.37
C MET A 284 -23.49 2.20 -6.62
N VAL A 285 -23.12 3.43 -6.84
CA VAL A 285 -23.70 4.66 -6.26
C VAL A 285 -23.73 5.77 -7.29
N GLY A 286 -24.58 6.78 -7.08
CA GLY A 286 -24.77 7.90 -8.00
C GLY A 286 -23.66 8.96 -7.94
N SER A 287 -22.93 9.02 -6.83
CA SER A 287 -21.85 10.02 -6.62
C SER A 287 -20.77 9.51 -5.67
N THR A 288 -19.61 10.17 -5.73
CA THR A 288 -18.50 9.86 -4.79
C THR A 288 -18.85 10.22 -3.34
N SER A 289 -19.68 11.25 -3.12
CA SER A 289 -20.16 11.62 -1.79
C SER A 289 -21.05 10.54 -1.20
N GLU A 290 -22.05 10.07 -1.97
CA GLU A 290 -22.90 8.95 -1.56
C GLU A 290 -22.09 7.69 -1.25
N GLY A 291 -21.09 7.39 -2.08
CA GLY A 291 -20.20 6.27 -1.84
C GLY A 291 -19.37 6.43 -0.56
N ALA A 292 -18.85 7.62 -0.30
CA ALA A 292 -18.10 7.92 0.92
C ALA A 292 -18.99 7.79 2.19
N GLU A 293 -20.24 8.27 2.13
CA GLU A 293 -21.21 8.10 3.19
C GLU A 293 -21.55 6.63 3.45
N ARG A 294 -21.67 5.83 2.38
CA ARG A 294 -21.93 4.39 2.46
C ARG A 294 -20.77 3.63 3.11
N ILE A 295 -19.53 3.97 2.77
CA ILE A 295 -18.34 3.41 3.44
C ILE A 295 -18.29 3.82 4.91
N ALA A 296 -18.51 5.10 5.20
CA ALA A 296 -18.54 5.63 6.57
C ALA A 296 -19.62 4.91 7.41
N ALA A 297 -20.82 4.68 6.85
CA ALA A 297 -21.88 3.92 7.49
C ALA A 297 -21.50 2.45 7.72
N ALA A 298 -20.84 1.80 6.76
CA ALA A 298 -20.37 0.42 6.90
C ALA A 298 -19.34 0.26 8.05
N ILE A 299 -18.47 1.26 8.23
CA ILE A 299 -17.50 1.29 9.34
C ILE A 299 -18.23 1.56 10.66
N THR A 300 -19.05 2.62 10.73
CA THR A 300 -19.67 3.06 12.00
C THR A 300 -20.74 2.12 12.51
N SER A 301 -21.42 1.36 11.65
CA SER A 301 -22.38 0.32 12.05
C SER A 301 -21.73 -0.96 12.57
N GLY A 302 -20.40 -1.12 12.39
CA GLY A 302 -19.70 -2.36 12.71
C GLY A 302 -19.76 -3.43 11.61
N ALA A 303 -20.44 -3.21 10.50
CA ALA A 303 -20.53 -4.17 9.41
C ALA A 303 -19.14 -4.46 8.78
N ALA A 304 -18.29 -3.44 8.65
CA ALA A 304 -16.90 -3.61 8.21
C ALA A 304 -16.07 -4.41 9.23
N ALA A 305 -16.27 -4.20 10.53
CA ALA A 305 -15.60 -4.95 11.60
C ALA A 305 -15.98 -6.44 11.55
N GLU A 306 -17.26 -6.76 11.31
CA GLU A 306 -17.72 -8.14 11.13
C GLU A 306 -17.04 -8.80 9.93
N ARG A 307 -17.00 -8.11 8.78
CA ARG A 307 -16.32 -8.63 7.58
C ARG A 307 -14.83 -8.87 7.83
N PHE A 308 -14.16 -7.93 8.50
CA PHE A 308 -12.76 -8.09 8.88
C PHE A 308 -12.54 -9.31 9.79
N GLY A 309 -13.33 -9.47 10.84
CA GLY A 309 -13.25 -10.63 11.74
C GLY A 309 -13.49 -11.96 11.03
N ARG A 310 -14.47 -12.02 10.12
CA ARG A 310 -14.72 -13.21 9.28
C ARG A 310 -13.56 -13.49 8.32
N MET A 311 -12.97 -12.46 7.72
CA MET A 311 -11.78 -12.61 6.86
C MET A 311 -10.60 -13.16 7.64
N VAL A 312 -10.32 -12.61 8.83
CA VAL A 312 -9.25 -13.08 9.72
C VAL A 312 -9.46 -14.55 10.06
N ALA A 313 -10.66 -14.95 10.47
CA ALA A 313 -10.99 -16.33 10.80
C ALA A 313 -10.87 -17.28 9.60
N ALA A 314 -11.38 -16.86 8.44
CA ALA A 314 -11.32 -17.66 7.21
C ALA A 314 -9.88 -17.86 6.68
N GLN A 315 -8.97 -16.93 7.02
CA GLN A 315 -7.54 -17.03 6.71
C GLN A 315 -6.71 -17.71 7.82
N GLY A 316 -7.34 -18.31 8.84
CA GLY A 316 -6.69 -19.11 9.87
C GLY A 316 -6.37 -18.37 11.17
N GLY A 317 -6.71 -17.09 11.28
CA GLY A 317 -6.57 -16.30 12.49
C GLY A 317 -7.67 -16.61 13.53
N PRO A 318 -7.62 -15.94 14.71
CA PRO A 318 -8.57 -16.18 15.78
C PRO A 318 -10.00 -15.75 15.40
N THR A 319 -11.00 -16.58 15.69
CA THR A 319 -12.42 -16.31 15.37
C THR A 319 -13.00 -15.13 16.11
N ARG A 320 -12.43 -14.74 17.26
CA ARG A 320 -12.83 -13.56 18.07
C ARG A 320 -11.78 -12.46 18.05
N PHE A 321 -11.11 -12.32 16.90
CA PHE A 321 -9.97 -11.41 16.80
C PHE A 321 -10.39 -9.96 17.08
N VAL A 322 -11.47 -9.48 16.45
CA VAL A 322 -11.91 -8.08 16.55
C VAL A 322 -12.28 -7.71 17.99
N GLU A 323 -12.97 -8.61 18.72
CA GLU A 323 -13.37 -8.37 20.10
C GLU A 323 -12.21 -8.45 21.09
N GLN A 324 -11.17 -9.20 20.76
CA GLN A 324 -10.06 -9.51 21.68
C GLN A 324 -8.68 -9.20 21.08
N ALA A 325 -8.57 -8.27 20.16
CA ALA A 325 -7.33 -7.96 19.44
C ALA A 325 -6.14 -7.72 20.40
N ALA A 326 -6.35 -6.96 21.46
CA ALA A 326 -5.32 -6.68 22.47
C ALA A 326 -4.76 -7.93 23.18
N ARG A 327 -5.51 -9.05 23.17
CA ARG A 327 -5.07 -10.34 23.71
C ARG A 327 -4.22 -11.15 22.72
N TYR A 328 -4.55 -11.03 21.43
CA TYR A 328 -3.93 -11.84 20.38
C TYR A 328 -2.70 -11.17 19.77
N LEU A 329 -2.71 -9.85 19.64
CA LEU A 329 -1.59 -9.13 19.04
C LEU A 329 -0.32 -9.24 19.89
N PRO A 330 0.84 -9.47 19.27
CA PRO A 330 2.11 -9.52 19.97
C PRO A 330 2.44 -8.15 20.57
N LYS A 331 3.15 -8.17 21.69
CA LYS A 331 3.57 -6.97 22.44
C LYS A 331 5.07 -6.96 22.58
N ALA A 332 5.66 -5.80 22.50
CA ALA A 332 7.09 -5.60 22.77
C ALA A 332 7.39 -5.76 24.26
N ASP A 333 8.60 -6.21 24.58
CA ASP A 333 9.05 -6.41 25.96
C ASP A 333 9.32 -5.08 26.68
N VAL A 334 9.72 -4.05 25.91
CA VAL A 334 10.07 -2.71 26.43
C VAL A 334 9.24 -1.66 25.73
N VAL A 335 8.68 -0.73 26.50
CA VAL A 335 8.00 0.46 25.99
C VAL A 335 8.57 1.69 26.68
N VAL A 336 9.12 2.62 25.89
CA VAL A 336 9.72 3.85 26.36
C VAL A 336 8.95 5.06 25.85
N GLU A 337 8.59 5.98 26.76
CA GLU A 337 8.01 7.26 26.38
C GLU A 337 9.10 8.22 25.89
N VAL A 338 8.88 8.76 24.72
CA VAL A 338 9.70 9.84 24.17
C VAL A 338 8.97 11.14 24.42
N THR A 339 9.55 12.02 25.21
CA THR A 339 8.90 13.27 25.61
C THR A 339 9.39 14.47 24.80
N ALA A 340 8.53 15.48 24.68
CA ALA A 340 8.81 16.75 24.02
C ALA A 340 9.93 17.50 24.78
N PRO A 341 11.00 17.94 24.08
CA PRO A 341 12.12 18.63 24.69
C PRO A 341 11.80 20.09 25.07
N GLY A 342 10.75 20.64 24.53
CA GLY A 342 10.24 22.00 24.76
C GLY A 342 8.75 22.11 24.50
N ALA A 343 8.18 23.28 24.72
CA ALA A 343 6.78 23.56 24.39
C ALA A 343 6.69 24.04 22.93
N GLY A 344 5.62 23.62 22.22
CA GLY A 344 5.34 24.05 20.86
C GLY A 344 4.33 23.14 20.14
N TYR A 345 3.93 23.58 18.98
CA TYR A 345 3.15 22.78 18.05
C TYR A 345 4.04 21.77 17.31
N VAL A 346 3.60 20.54 17.13
CA VAL A 346 4.22 19.62 16.19
C VAL A 346 4.10 20.22 14.79
N SER A 347 5.20 20.77 14.28
CA SER A 347 5.21 21.55 13.02
C SER A 347 5.68 20.75 11.82
N VAL A 348 6.54 19.75 12.03
CA VAL A 348 7.03 18.85 10.97
C VAL A 348 7.22 17.45 11.54
N ILE A 349 6.82 16.45 10.75
CA ILE A 349 7.13 15.05 10.97
C ILE A 349 7.90 14.56 9.74
N ASP A 350 9.12 14.08 9.96
CA ASP A 350 9.86 13.32 8.94
C ASP A 350 9.35 11.87 8.95
N GLY A 351 8.36 11.63 8.10
CA GLY A 351 7.73 10.30 8.02
C GLY A 351 8.70 9.20 7.58
N GLU A 352 9.65 9.50 6.69
CA GLU A 352 10.68 8.54 6.27
C GLU A 352 11.58 8.14 7.45
N ALA A 353 12.00 9.12 8.26
CA ALA A 353 12.76 8.86 9.47
C ALA A 353 11.99 8.00 10.48
N LEU A 354 10.64 8.19 10.62
CA LEU A 354 9.80 7.32 11.43
C LEU A 354 9.77 5.89 10.91
N GLY A 355 9.62 5.71 9.60
CA GLY A 355 9.67 4.38 8.98
C GLY A 355 11.00 3.68 9.17
N LEU A 356 12.12 4.39 8.98
CA LEU A 356 13.46 3.88 9.21
C LEU A 356 13.73 3.59 10.72
N ALA A 357 13.09 4.32 11.63
CA ALA A 357 13.12 4.01 13.05
C ALA A 357 12.47 2.65 13.34
N VAL A 358 11.34 2.33 12.70
CA VAL A 358 10.70 1.00 12.81
C VAL A 358 11.58 -0.11 12.21
N VAL A 359 12.29 0.15 11.11
CA VAL A 359 13.28 -0.79 10.57
C VAL A 359 14.40 -1.05 11.58
N ALA A 360 14.90 -0.01 12.24
CA ALA A 360 15.94 -0.14 13.29
C ALA A 360 15.44 -0.91 14.54
N LEU A 361 14.11 -0.96 14.75
CA LEU A 361 13.45 -1.78 15.77
C LEU A 361 13.15 -3.22 15.29
N GLU A 362 13.66 -3.62 14.15
CA GLU A 362 13.36 -4.92 13.50
C GLU A 362 11.89 -5.10 13.11
N GLY A 363 11.08 -4.01 13.12
CA GLY A 363 9.69 -4.01 12.70
C GLY A 363 9.47 -3.86 11.19
N GLY A 364 10.53 -3.61 10.43
CA GLY A 364 10.54 -3.47 8.98
C GLY A 364 11.74 -4.17 8.33
N ARG A 365 11.80 -4.18 6.97
CA ARG A 365 12.85 -4.86 6.19
C ARG A 365 13.78 -3.86 5.52
N GLN A 366 15.07 -4.15 5.56
CA GLN A 366 16.06 -3.52 4.68
C GLN A 366 16.20 -4.32 3.38
N VAL A 367 16.14 -5.66 3.47
CA VAL A 367 16.16 -6.58 2.34
C VAL A 367 14.99 -7.56 2.42
N GLU A 368 14.57 -8.11 1.28
CA GLU A 368 13.37 -8.97 1.17
C GLU A 368 13.42 -10.19 2.12
N THR A 369 14.61 -10.70 2.42
CA THR A 369 14.82 -11.90 3.26
C THR A 369 14.77 -11.63 4.76
N ASP A 370 14.74 -10.36 5.21
CA ASP A 370 14.72 -10.04 6.62
C ASP A 370 13.47 -10.58 7.31
N VAL A 371 13.66 -11.13 8.49
CA VAL A 371 12.56 -11.55 9.39
C VAL A 371 12.22 -10.38 10.29
N ILE A 372 10.96 -9.94 10.26
CA ILE A 372 10.52 -8.81 11.07
C ILE A 372 9.93 -9.26 12.41
N ASN A 373 10.06 -8.41 13.41
CA ASN A 373 9.37 -8.54 14.69
C ASN A 373 8.05 -7.72 14.63
N PRO A 374 6.88 -8.35 14.59
CA PRO A 374 5.62 -7.65 14.47
C PRO A 374 5.22 -6.85 15.73
N ALA A 375 5.86 -7.08 16.87
CA ALA A 375 5.57 -6.42 18.14
C ALA A 375 6.22 -5.05 18.29
N THR A 376 7.29 -4.78 17.51
CA THR A 376 8.05 -3.54 17.63
C THR A 376 7.51 -2.45 16.72
N GLY A 377 7.75 -1.19 17.10
CA GLY A 377 7.29 -0.04 16.35
C GLY A 377 7.11 1.19 17.23
N LEU A 378 6.26 2.10 16.78
CA LEU A 378 5.93 3.35 17.45
C LEU A 378 4.44 3.42 17.72
N SER A 379 4.03 4.01 18.85
CA SER A 379 2.64 4.36 19.12
C SER A 379 2.53 5.79 19.69
N ASP A 380 1.32 6.30 19.73
CA ASP A 380 1.01 7.63 20.26
C ASP A 380 1.86 8.74 19.64
N VAL A 381 2.21 8.60 18.36
CA VAL A 381 2.90 9.65 17.61
C VAL A 381 2.00 10.88 17.55
N ALA A 382 2.44 11.97 18.17
CA ALA A 382 1.68 13.20 18.23
C ALA A 382 1.44 13.77 16.82
N PRO A 383 0.17 14.03 16.42
CA PRO A 383 -0.15 14.51 15.08
C PRO A 383 0.36 15.92 14.82
N LEU A 384 0.54 16.27 13.53
CA LEU A 384 0.80 17.64 13.11
C LEU A 384 -0.24 18.61 13.67
N GLY A 385 0.19 19.79 14.13
CA GLY A 385 -0.65 20.82 14.70
C GLY A 385 -1.03 20.60 16.17
N THR A 386 -0.59 19.50 16.80
CA THR A 386 -0.79 19.29 18.24
C THR A 386 0.14 20.16 19.05
N TRP A 387 -0.40 20.92 20.01
CA TRP A 387 0.40 21.63 21.00
C TRP A 387 0.88 20.68 22.10
N LEU A 388 2.17 20.68 22.38
CA LEU A 388 2.79 19.91 23.45
C LEU A 388 3.51 20.87 24.41
N ALA A 389 3.36 20.64 25.72
CA ALA A 389 4.21 21.24 26.71
C ALA A 389 5.53 20.43 26.83
N ARG A 390 6.54 21.03 27.40
CA ARG A 390 7.78 20.30 27.72
C ARG A 390 7.48 19.13 28.66
N GLY A 391 7.88 17.93 28.25
CA GLY A 391 7.66 16.69 28.99
C GLY A 391 6.40 15.91 28.58
N ASP A 392 5.51 16.47 27.74
CA ASP A 392 4.40 15.73 27.17
C ASP A 392 4.89 14.62 26.23
N VAL A 393 4.10 13.57 26.07
CA VAL A 393 4.45 12.42 25.21
C VAL A 393 4.45 12.86 23.74
N LEU A 394 5.58 12.70 23.09
CA LEU A 394 5.78 12.92 21.66
C LEU A 394 5.49 11.66 20.86
N ALA A 395 5.91 10.51 21.39
CA ALA A 395 5.64 9.17 20.88
C ALA A 395 6.04 8.13 21.94
N ARG A 396 5.63 6.85 21.71
CA ARG A 396 6.15 5.69 22.45
C ARG A 396 6.91 4.76 21.53
N VAL A 397 8.06 4.28 21.99
CA VAL A 397 8.89 3.28 21.29
C VAL A 397 8.63 1.92 21.90
N HIS A 398 8.25 0.96 21.05
CA HIS A 398 8.08 -0.44 21.40
C HIS A 398 9.28 -1.23 20.87
N ALA A 399 10.11 -1.79 21.75
CA ALA A 399 11.39 -2.42 21.42
C ALA A 399 11.59 -3.77 22.13
N VAL A 400 12.60 -4.51 21.68
CA VAL A 400 13.02 -5.76 22.33
C VAL A 400 13.84 -5.48 23.59
N CYS A 401 14.65 -4.41 23.60
CA CYS A 401 15.49 -4.04 24.74
C CYS A 401 15.58 -2.52 24.90
N LEU A 402 16.07 -2.08 26.06
CA LEU A 402 16.16 -0.67 26.43
C LEU A 402 17.14 0.10 25.53
N ASP A 403 18.30 -0.46 25.24
CA ASP A 403 19.34 0.19 24.42
C ASP A 403 18.80 0.51 23.00
N GLN A 404 18.05 -0.42 22.43
CA GLN A 404 17.40 -0.21 21.12
C GLN A 404 16.34 0.90 21.21
N ALA A 405 15.55 0.92 22.29
CA ALA A 405 14.52 1.93 22.49
C ALA A 405 15.10 3.33 22.66
N GLU A 406 16.19 3.46 23.40
CA GLU A 406 16.88 4.74 23.63
C GLU A 406 17.50 5.29 22.35
N LEU A 407 18.17 4.45 21.56
CA LEU A 407 18.72 4.83 20.26
C LEU A 407 17.62 5.37 19.32
N VAL A 408 16.46 4.74 19.30
CA VAL A 408 15.34 5.17 18.46
C VAL A 408 14.65 6.41 19.03
N ALA A 409 14.59 6.56 20.35
CA ALA A 409 14.04 7.76 20.99
C ALA A 409 14.77 9.04 20.54
N ASP A 410 16.10 9.00 20.41
CA ASP A 410 16.87 10.14 19.92
C ASP A 410 16.59 10.45 18.45
N ARG A 411 16.43 9.41 17.61
CA ARG A 411 16.02 9.59 16.21
C ARG A 411 14.63 10.23 16.09
N LEU A 412 13.69 9.83 16.95
CA LEU A 412 12.34 10.40 16.95
C LEU A 412 12.34 11.88 17.34
N ARG A 413 13.14 12.28 18.35
CA ARG A 413 13.29 13.70 18.71
C ARG A 413 13.86 14.54 17.57
N ALA A 414 14.70 13.96 16.72
CA ALA A 414 15.23 14.63 15.54
C ALA A 414 14.20 14.67 14.38
N ALA A 415 13.37 13.63 14.24
CA ALA A 415 12.39 13.49 13.18
C ALA A 415 11.13 14.37 13.37
N ILE A 416 10.79 14.71 14.63
CA ILE A 416 9.60 15.48 14.96
C ILE A 416 10.02 16.85 15.48
N ARG A 417 9.67 17.91 14.75
CA ARG A 417 10.05 19.29 15.11
C ARG A 417 8.88 20.02 15.74
N LEU A 418 9.20 20.82 16.76
CA LEU A 418 8.26 21.71 17.43
C LEU A 418 8.50 23.16 17.01
N SER A 419 7.44 23.96 16.90
CA SER A 419 7.46 25.39 16.63
C SER A 419 6.49 26.12 17.55
N LEU A 420 6.76 27.39 17.83
CA LEU A 420 5.80 28.24 18.55
C LEU A 420 4.60 28.63 17.66
N ASP A 421 4.81 28.62 16.34
CA ASP A 421 3.75 28.88 15.37
C ASP A 421 3.07 27.56 14.96
N ALA A 422 1.75 27.57 14.95
CA ALA A 422 0.98 26.41 14.45
C ALA A 422 1.24 26.21 12.94
N PRO A 423 1.46 24.98 12.47
CA PRO A 423 1.58 24.72 11.03
C PRO A 423 0.24 24.96 10.33
N GLU A 424 0.30 25.39 9.08
CA GLU A 424 -0.90 25.45 8.25
C GLU A 424 -1.40 24.02 7.98
N PRO A 425 -2.72 23.75 8.17
CA PRO A 425 -3.27 22.42 7.93
C PRO A 425 -3.25 22.10 6.42
N ALA A 426 -2.52 21.07 6.03
CA ALA A 426 -2.55 20.56 4.68
C ALA A 426 -3.78 19.65 4.46
N PRO A 427 -4.43 19.70 3.29
CA PRO A 427 -5.57 18.85 3.00
C PRO A 427 -5.14 17.36 2.94
N LEU A 428 -5.97 16.48 3.49
CA LEU A 428 -5.73 15.03 3.42
C LEU A 428 -5.75 14.52 1.97
N ILE A 429 -6.65 15.05 1.14
CA ILE A 429 -6.72 14.76 -0.29
C ILE A 429 -6.20 15.98 -1.04
N CYS A 430 -5.02 15.81 -1.65
CA CYS A 430 -4.31 16.89 -2.37
C CYS A 430 -4.82 17.06 -3.80
N ASP A 431 -5.30 15.97 -4.43
CA ASP A 431 -5.80 16.00 -5.81
C ASP A 431 -6.63 14.75 -6.15
N ARG A 432 -7.38 14.82 -7.27
CA ARG A 432 -8.20 13.73 -7.82
C ARG A 432 -7.95 13.58 -9.30
N ILE A 433 -7.67 12.36 -9.77
CA ILE A 433 -7.51 12.03 -11.18
C ILE A 433 -8.64 11.10 -11.59
N VAL A 434 -9.50 11.56 -12.47
CA VAL A 434 -10.66 10.84 -13.01
C VAL A 434 -10.64 10.97 -14.53
N ARG A 435 -10.85 9.86 -15.25
CA ARG A 435 -10.91 9.80 -16.71
C ARG A 435 -12.22 9.16 -17.16
#